data_e51c4d97232995f2f407bf047b2d966e
#
_entry.id   e51c4d97232995f2f407bf047b2d966e
#
_cell.length_a   1.000
_cell.length_b   1.000
_cell.length_c   1.000
_cell.angle_alpha   90.00
_cell.angle_beta   90.00
_cell.angle_gamma   90.00
#
_symmetry.space_group_name_H-M   'P 1'
#
loop_
_entity.id
_entity.type
_entity.pdbx_description
1 polymer ?
#
loop_
_entity_poly.entity_id
_entity_poly.type
_entity_poly.pdbx_seq_one_letter_code
_entity_poly.pdbx_strand_id
1 'polypeptide(L)'
;MENVGGVYLVPIRINDTITLDAIVDSGASDVSMPADVVLTLMRTKTISSENFMGTQTYTLADGSKVPSQRFQIKSLKVGNKTLENVMASIVPATAQILLGQSFLSRFSSWSIDNEKHALILN
;
A
#
# COMPACT_ATOMS: atom_id res chain seq x y z
N MET A 1 -2.36 1.16 -15.68
CA MET A 1 -3.12 0.40 -14.65
C MET A 1 -3.84 -0.75 -15.32
N GLU A 2 -3.84 -1.91 -14.69
CA GLU A 2 -4.39 -3.14 -15.25
C GLU A 2 -5.68 -3.53 -14.52
N ASN A 3 -6.73 -3.93 -15.25
CA ASN A 3 -7.97 -4.44 -14.68
C ASN A 3 -7.94 -5.97 -14.72
N VAL A 4 -7.97 -6.60 -13.56
CA VAL A 4 -7.94 -8.06 -13.41
C VAL A 4 -9.12 -8.49 -12.54
N GLY A 5 -10.13 -9.14 -13.13
CA GLY A 5 -11.29 -9.65 -12.39
C GLY A 5 -12.08 -8.57 -11.64
N GLY A 6 -12.18 -7.36 -12.19
CA GLY A 6 -12.90 -6.25 -11.57
C GLY A 6 -12.10 -5.43 -10.56
N VAL A 7 -10.85 -5.79 -10.26
CA VAL A 7 -9.95 -4.98 -9.45
C VAL A 7 -8.87 -4.34 -10.33
N TYR A 8 -8.36 -3.20 -9.89
CA TYR A 8 -7.33 -2.48 -10.62
C TYR A 8 -5.98 -2.66 -9.94
N LEU A 9 -5.00 -3.16 -10.71
CA LEU A 9 -3.60 -3.26 -10.30
C LEU A 9 -2.84 -2.06 -10.82
N VAL A 10 -2.05 -1.46 -9.94
CA VAL A 10 -1.19 -0.33 -10.28
C VAL A 10 0.23 -0.60 -9.78
N PRO A 11 1.26 -0.32 -10.60
CA PRO A 11 2.64 -0.44 -10.12
C PRO A 11 2.92 0.62 -9.05
N ILE A 12 3.52 0.18 -7.96
CA ILE A 12 4.01 1.07 -6.90
C ILE A 12 5.51 0.86 -6.75
N ARG A 13 6.26 1.97 -6.67
CA ARG A 13 7.71 1.90 -6.50
C ARG A 13 8.09 2.33 -5.09
N ILE A 14 8.71 1.42 -4.36
CA ILE A 14 9.01 1.57 -2.94
C ILE A 14 10.47 2.01 -2.80
N ASN A 15 10.68 3.16 -2.14
CA ASN A 15 12.00 3.72 -1.84
C ASN A 15 12.92 3.78 -3.07
N ASP A 16 12.33 4.05 -4.23
CA ASP A 16 13.02 4.17 -5.52
C ASP A 16 13.85 2.92 -5.87
N THR A 17 13.49 1.76 -5.34
CA THR A 17 14.27 0.53 -5.47
C THR A 17 13.47 -0.62 -6.08
N ILE A 18 12.30 -0.94 -5.52
CA ILE A 18 11.50 -2.10 -5.90
C ILE A 18 10.12 -1.64 -6.39
N THR A 19 9.69 -2.18 -7.52
CA THR A 19 8.35 -1.96 -8.06
C THR A 19 7.52 -3.23 -7.91
N LEU A 20 6.34 -3.08 -7.32
CA LEU A 20 5.39 -4.17 -7.09
C LEU A 20 4.00 -3.72 -7.53
N ASP A 21 3.13 -4.68 -7.86
CA ASP A 21 1.75 -4.37 -8.20
C ASP A 21 0.87 -4.37 -6.96
N ALA A 22 0.04 -3.34 -6.84
CA ALA A 22 -0.90 -3.17 -5.73
C ALA A 22 -2.32 -3.02 -6.27
N ILE A 23 -3.28 -3.50 -5.48
CA ILE A 23 -4.70 -3.27 -5.76
C ILE A 23 -5.08 -1.91 -5.20
N VAL A 24 -5.74 -1.07 -6.01
CA VAL A 24 -6.32 0.18 -5.53
C VAL A 24 -7.53 -0.15 -4.66
N ASP A 25 -7.48 0.18 -3.37
CA ASP A 25 -8.51 -0.18 -2.40
C ASP A 25 -8.79 0.97 -1.44
N SER A 26 -9.88 1.70 -1.69
CA SER A 26 -10.30 2.81 -0.83
C SER A 26 -10.80 2.36 0.54
N GLY A 27 -11.10 1.08 0.70
CA GLY A 27 -11.53 0.51 1.97
C GLY A 27 -10.39 0.18 2.94
N ALA A 28 -9.14 0.14 2.45
CA ALA A 28 -7.98 -0.09 3.29
C ALA A 28 -7.48 1.22 3.91
N SER A 29 -7.20 1.22 5.21
CA SER A 29 -6.73 2.44 5.90
C SER A 29 -5.27 2.75 5.57
N ASP A 30 -4.42 1.75 5.54
CA ASP A 30 -3.00 1.90 5.19
C ASP A 30 -2.69 1.22 3.85
N VAL A 31 -1.47 1.42 3.36
CA VAL A 31 -0.92 0.54 2.33
C VAL A 31 -0.67 -0.81 3.00
N SER A 32 -1.32 -1.87 2.52
CA SER A 32 -1.20 -3.20 3.11
C SER A 32 -0.13 -4.00 2.40
N MET A 33 0.80 -4.58 3.16
CA MET A 33 1.92 -5.35 2.63
C MET A 33 1.93 -6.76 3.23
N PRO A 34 1.87 -7.82 2.41
CA PRO A 34 2.01 -9.19 2.93
C PRO A 34 3.34 -9.40 3.64
N ALA A 35 3.33 -10.25 4.66
CA ALA A 35 4.50 -10.49 5.50
C ALA A 35 5.73 -10.98 4.72
N ASP A 36 5.53 -11.81 3.70
CA ASP A 36 6.62 -12.31 2.85
C ASP A 36 7.24 -11.19 1.99
N VAL A 37 6.42 -10.26 1.52
CA VAL A 37 6.89 -9.08 0.79
C VAL A 37 7.72 -8.19 1.73
N VAL A 38 7.23 -7.95 2.95
CA VAL A 38 7.97 -7.16 3.94
C VAL A 38 9.31 -7.80 4.25
N LEU A 39 9.36 -9.12 4.38
CA LEU A 39 10.61 -9.84 4.61
C LEU A 39 11.60 -9.64 3.46
N THR A 40 11.13 -9.67 2.22
CA THR A 40 11.95 -9.39 1.04
C THR A 40 12.48 -7.96 1.05
N LEU A 41 11.63 -6.99 1.40
CA LEU A 41 12.04 -5.59 1.51
C LEU A 41 13.13 -5.41 2.57
N MET A 42 13.06 -6.14 3.67
CA MET A 42 14.11 -6.12 4.70
C MET A 42 15.40 -6.78 4.23
N ARG A 43 15.30 -7.92 3.57
CA ARG A 43 16.46 -8.65 3.05
C ARG A 43 17.23 -7.86 2.01
N THR A 44 16.53 -7.10 1.18
CA THR A 44 17.14 -6.25 0.15
C THR A 44 17.57 -4.89 0.70
N LYS A 45 17.36 -4.64 1.99
CA LYS A 45 17.63 -3.37 2.67
C LYS A 45 16.84 -2.19 2.08
N THR A 46 15.73 -2.49 1.43
CA THR A 46 14.79 -1.45 0.93
C THR A 46 14.11 -0.78 2.12
N ILE A 47 13.79 -1.53 3.17
CA ILE A 47 13.37 -1.03 4.47
C ILE A 47 14.26 -1.62 5.57
N SER A 48 14.28 -0.98 6.73
CA SER A 48 15.05 -1.43 7.89
C SER A 48 14.20 -1.38 9.15
N SER A 49 14.74 -1.91 10.26
CA SER A 49 14.04 -1.90 11.56
C SER A 49 13.66 -0.49 12.02
N GLU A 50 14.39 0.53 11.58
CA GLU A 50 14.09 1.94 11.91
C GLU A 50 12.75 2.41 11.34
N ASN A 51 12.26 1.76 10.30
CA ASN A 51 11.00 2.13 9.66
C ASN A 51 9.77 1.61 10.41
N PHE A 52 9.94 0.69 11.37
CA PHE A 52 8.81 0.11 12.10
C PHE A 52 8.28 1.09 13.15
N MET A 53 6.93 1.26 13.17
CA MET A 53 6.24 2.28 13.94
C MET A 53 5.33 1.69 15.02
N GLY A 54 5.51 0.41 15.38
CA GLY A 54 4.72 -0.25 16.41
C GLY A 54 3.47 -0.93 15.87
N THR A 55 2.52 -1.22 16.75
CA THR A 55 1.34 -2.01 16.44
C THR A 55 0.08 -1.13 16.44
N GLN A 56 -0.76 -1.32 15.44
CA GLN A 56 -2.08 -0.72 15.31
C GLN A 56 -3.12 -1.81 15.41
N THR A 57 -4.24 -1.54 16.09
CA THR A 57 -5.37 -2.47 16.16
C THR A 57 -6.40 -2.10 15.10
N TYR A 58 -6.78 -3.08 14.28
CA TYR A 58 -7.81 -2.92 13.24
C TYR A 58 -9.06 -3.68 13.63
N THR A 59 -10.22 -3.11 13.33
CA THR A 59 -11.52 -3.77 13.53
C THR A 59 -11.96 -4.38 12.21
N LEU A 60 -12.19 -5.69 12.21
CA LEU A 60 -12.69 -6.41 11.05
C LEU A 60 -14.20 -6.26 10.89
N ALA A 61 -14.72 -6.69 9.74
CA ALA A 61 -16.14 -6.56 9.42
C ALA A 61 -17.04 -7.32 10.42
N ASP A 62 -16.54 -8.39 11.04
CA ASP A 62 -17.27 -9.18 12.05
C ASP A 62 -17.19 -8.56 13.47
N GLY A 63 -16.53 -7.43 13.62
CA GLY A 63 -16.32 -6.76 14.91
C GLY A 63 -15.11 -7.22 15.69
N SER A 64 -14.39 -8.25 15.23
CA SER A 64 -13.18 -8.71 15.89
C SER A 64 -12.04 -7.70 15.69
N LYS A 65 -11.09 -7.68 16.64
CA LYS A 65 -9.96 -6.78 16.61
C LYS A 65 -8.67 -7.55 16.39
N VAL A 66 -7.86 -7.08 15.45
CA VAL A 66 -6.60 -7.73 15.06
C VAL A 66 -5.48 -6.71 15.19
N PRO A 67 -4.42 -7.02 15.95
CA PRO A 67 -3.22 -6.18 15.95
C PRO A 67 -2.42 -6.38 14.67
N SER A 68 -1.84 -5.31 14.15
CA SER A 68 -0.97 -5.38 12.97
C SER A 68 0.20 -4.43 13.16
N GLN A 69 1.39 -4.88 12.82
CA GLN A 69 2.57 -4.01 12.82
C GLN A 69 2.49 -3.01 11.68
N ARG A 70 2.90 -1.78 11.96
CA ARG A 70 2.97 -0.72 10.98
C ARG A 70 4.43 -0.34 10.74
N PHE A 71 4.71 0.09 9.53
CA PHE A 71 6.00 0.64 9.19
C PHE A 71 5.82 1.81 8.21
N GLN A 72 6.84 2.66 8.15
CA GLN A 72 6.80 3.84 7.29
C GLN A 72 7.61 3.57 6.03
N ILE A 73 6.98 3.79 4.88
CA ILE A 73 7.66 3.79 3.59
C ILE A 73 8.18 5.20 3.36
N LYS A 74 9.50 5.37 3.19
CA LYS A 74 10.11 6.69 3.03
C LYS A 74 9.61 7.39 1.77
N SER A 75 9.54 6.68 0.64
CA SER A 75 8.97 7.23 -0.58
C SER A 75 8.16 6.16 -1.30
N LEU A 76 7.00 6.53 -1.79
CA LEU A 76 6.12 5.67 -2.56
C LEU A 76 5.70 6.42 -3.81
N LYS A 77 6.09 5.88 -4.97
CA LYS A 77 5.76 6.47 -6.26
C LYS A 77 4.70 5.65 -6.97
N VAL A 78 3.65 6.32 -7.39
CA VAL A 78 2.55 5.75 -8.18
C VAL A 78 2.33 6.65 -9.39
N GLY A 79 2.55 6.11 -10.59
CA GLY A 79 2.56 6.93 -11.80
C GLY A 79 3.65 8.00 -11.74
N ASN A 80 3.27 9.26 -11.90
CA ASN A 80 4.20 10.40 -11.80
C ASN A 80 4.15 11.11 -10.44
N LYS A 81 3.43 10.53 -9.46
CA LYS A 81 3.29 11.13 -8.12
C LYS A 81 4.12 10.35 -7.11
N THR A 82 4.91 11.06 -6.32
CA THR A 82 5.69 10.49 -5.23
C THR A 82 5.27 11.15 -3.93
N LEU A 83 4.93 10.33 -2.92
CA LEU A 83 4.70 10.80 -1.56
C LEU A 83 5.77 10.24 -0.64
N GLU A 84 6.15 11.03 0.36
CA GLU A 84 7.08 10.63 1.40
C GLU A 84 6.33 10.22 2.66
N ASN A 85 6.95 9.32 3.43
CA ASN A 85 6.45 8.93 4.75
C ASN A 85 5.01 8.39 4.70
N VAL A 86 4.83 7.33 3.91
CA VAL A 86 3.53 6.67 3.74
C VAL A 86 3.44 5.49 4.72
N MET A 87 2.37 5.45 5.51
CA MET A 87 2.18 4.36 6.47
C MET A 87 1.72 3.09 5.79
N ALA A 88 2.34 1.99 6.16
CA ALA A 88 2.00 0.65 5.69
C ALA A 88 1.74 -0.27 6.88
N SER A 89 0.92 -1.28 6.66
CA SER A 89 0.59 -2.32 7.65
C SER A 89 0.98 -3.67 7.13
N ILE A 90 1.48 -4.54 8.01
CA ILE A 90 1.81 -5.92 7.66
C ILE A 90 0.55 -6.78 7.76
N VAL A 91 0.25 -7.49 6.69
CA VAL A 91 -0.89 -8.42 6.61
C VAL A 91 -0.38 -9.84 6.35
N PRO A 92 -1.23 -10.88 6.51
CA PRO A 92 -0.80 -12.25 6.26
C PRO A 92 -0.23 -12.45 4.86
N ALA A 93 0.69 -13.41 4.71
CA ALA A 93 1.39 -13.68 3.45
C ALA A 93 0.45 -14.09 2.30
N THR A 94 -0.75 -14.57 2.63
CA THR A 94 -1.77 -14.95 1.63
C THR A 94 -2.55 -13.76 1.08
N ALA A 95 -2.43 -12.57 1.72
CA ALA A 95 -3.11 -11.36 1.27
C ALA A 95 -2.36 -10.72 0.11
N GLN A 96 -3.00 -9.73 -0.52
CA GLN A 96 -2.39 -8.97 -1.61
C GLN A 96 -1.97 -7.58 -1.11
N ILE A 97 -1.10 -6.92 -1.88
CA ILE A 97 -0.71 -5.54 -1.59
C ILE A 97 -1.91 -4.64 -1.93
N LEU A 98 -2.30 -3.80 -0.96
CA LEU A 98 -3.40 -2.84 -1.15
C LEU A 98 -2.85 -1.42 -1.07
N LEU A 99 -3.23 -0.60 -2.04
CA LEU A 99 -2.93 0.84 -2.03
C LEU A 99 -4.12 1.53 -1.36
N GLY A 100 -3.98 1.83 -0.08
CA GLY A 100 -5.06 2.32 0.77
C GLY A 100 -5.01 3.81 1.04
N GLN A 101 -5.79 4.24 2.04
CA GLN A 101 -6.03 5.65 2.33
C GLN A 101 -4.81 6.40 2.86
N SER A 102 -3.82 5.72 3.47
CA SER A 102 -2.58 6.39 3.89
C SER A 102 -1.85 7.03 2.72
N PHE A 103 -2.09 6.54 1.50
CA PHE A 103 -1.61 7.16 0.26
C PHE A 103 -2.72 8.00 -0.40
N LEU A 104 -3.87 7.38 -0.68
CA LEU A 104 -4.93 7.99 -1.49
C LEU A 104 -5.48 9.27 -0.87
N SER A 105 -5.67 9.31 0.46
CA SER A 105 -6.25 10.46 1.15
C SER A 105 -5.35 11.69 1.20
N ARG A 106 -4.09 11.56 0.82
CA ARG A 106 -3.16 12.70 0.80
C ARG A 106 -3.29 13.56 -0.45
N PHE A 107 -4.09 13.10 -1.41
CA PHE A 107 -4.47 13.89 -2.58
C PHE A 107 -5.80 14.57 -2.35
N SER A 108 -6.01 15.75 -2.94
CA SER A 108 -7.29 16.47 -2.79
C SER A 108 -8.44 15.69 -3.42
N SER A 109 -8.15 14.93 -4.48
CA SER A 109 -9.10 14.00 -5.06
C SER A 109 -8.35 12.89 -5.81
N TRP A 110 -8.99 11.75 -5.98
CA TRP A 110 -8.50 10.68 -6.80
C TRP A 110 -9.67 9.97 -7.47
N SER A 111 -9.43 9.38 -8.63
CA SER A 111 -10.46 8.68 -9.39
C SER A 111 -9.85 7.62 -10.28
N ILE A 112 -10.70 6.71 -10.77
CA ILE A 112 -10.32 5.72 -11.76
C ILE A 112 -11.05 6.06 -13.06
N ASP A 113 -10.27 6.27 -14.13
CA ASP A 113 -10.80 6.42 -15.47
C ASP A 113 -10.91 5.02 -16.08
N ASN A 114 -12.15 4.51 -16.19
CA ASN A 114 -12.40 3.16 -16.66
C ASN A 114 -12.08 2.97 -18.15
N GLU A 115 -12.18 4.03 -18.94
CA GLU A 115 -11.83 3.96 -20.37
C GLU A 115 -10.32 3.88 -20.58
N LYS A 116 -9.58 4.71 -19.87
CA LYS A 116 -8.12 4.78 -20.02
C LYS A 116 -7.38 3.80 -19.12
N HIS A 117 -8.08 3.10 -18.24
CA HIS A 117 -7.50 2.25 -17.21
C HIS A 117 -6.42 3.00 -16.42
N ALA A 118 -6.76 4.20 -15.98
CA ALA A 118 -5.82 5.09 -15.29
C ALA A 118 -6.31 5.49 -13.91
N LEU A 119 -5.38 5.53 -12.95
CA LEU A 119 -5.60 6.14 -11.64
C LEU A 119 -5.20 7.60 -11.75
N ILE A 120 -6.14 8.49 -11.44
CA ILE A 120 -5.93 9.93 -11.50
C ILE A 120 -5.78 10.47 -10.09
N LEU A 121 -4.65 11.11 -9.83
CA LEU A 121 -4.30 11.65 -8.52
C LEU A 121 -4.15 13.18 -8.63
N ASN A 122 -4.96 13.90 -7.91
CA ASN A 122 -4.95 15.35 -7.90
C ASN A 122 -4.56 15.85 -6.52
#